data_52221f5676f7454ad187fad47300d420
#
_entry.id   52221f5676f7454ad187fad47300d420
#
_cell.length_a   1.000
_cell.length_b   1.000
_cell.length_c   1.000
_cell.angle_alpha   90.00
_cell.angle_beta   90.00
_cell.angle_gamma   90.00
#
_symmetry.space_group_name_H-M   'P 1'
#
loop_
_entity.id
_entity.type
_entity.pdbx_description
1 polymer ?
#
loop_
_entity_poly.entity_id
_entity_poly.type
_entity_poly.pdbx_seq_one_letter_code
_entity_poly.pdbx_strand_id
1 'polypeptide(L)'
;MMGFEIIVLWSDVLIWLLVVAGIGLGVLIAKNPPLLAAWRRVGANRVGMASATVLLAFILIGLLDSLHYRLQLDRKPGQKVSYAIEVLSVLDALAMPLRTRNEKTYSAPFATRLYAKETIDLPGLGTVRDYPRLKHGGKHLEDRESEWAADAGFTAFKAMALAFVGWLGIYGVVVAVNREKGQKIWFGETTFAWDAVLLTLLLILLILVPLFWLSGQYHVFGTDKVGQDVLYQILKSVRTGLII
;
A
#
# COMPACT_ATOMS: atom_id res chain seq x y z
N MET A 1 -10.24 -0.51 -26.15
CA MET A 1 -9.58 -1.24 -25.06
C MET A 1 -8.11 -0.91 -25.16
N MET A 2 -7.53 -0.29 -24.12
CA MET A 2 -6.08 -0.12 -24.05
C MET A 2 -5.45 -1.51 -23.92
N GLY A 3 -4.62 -1.90 -24.90
CA GLY A 3 -3.85 -3.13 -24.82
C GLY A 3 -2.71 -2.98 -23.82
N PHE A 4 -2.28 -4.07 -23.20
CA PHE A 4 -1.09 -4.11 -22.36
C PHE A 4 -0.25 -5.35 -22.72
N GLU A 5 1.05 -5.26 -22.52
CA GLU A 5 2.00 -6.35 -22.70
C GLU A 5 2.57 -6.75 -21.32
N ILE A 6 2.50 -8.02 -20.99
CA ILE A 6 3.06 -8.53 -19.72
C ILE A 6 4.58 -8.66 -19.90
N ILE A 7 5.32 -8.08 -18.95
CA ILE A 7 6.78 -8.16 -18.89
C ILE A 7 7.16 -8.95 -17.64
N VAL A 8 8.06 -9.92 -17.81
CA VAL A 8 8.59 -10.73 -16.71
C VAL A 8 10.06 -10.38 -16.52
N LEU A 9 10.40 -9.82 -15.36
CA LEU A 9 11.77 -9.55 -14.97
C LEU A 9 12.38 -10.78 -14.27
N TRP A 10 13.70 -10.92 -14.27
CA TRP A 10 14.35 -12.02 -13.58
C TRP A 10 14.06 -12.06 -12.06
N SER A 11 13.94 -10.90 -11.44
CA SER A 11 13.51 -10.78 -10.05
C SER A 11 12.09 -11.29 -9.81
N ASP A 12 11.18 -11.12 -10.79
CA ASP A 12 9.82 -11.64 -10.69
C ASP A 12 9.80 -13.15 -10.75
N VAL A 13 10.63 -13.75 -11.63
CA VAL A 13 10.78 -15.21 -11.69
C VAL A 13 11.18 -15.78 -10.33
N LEU A 14 12.12 -15.14 -9.63
CA LEU A 14 12.53 -15.58 -8.29
C LEU A 14 11.40 -15.53 -7.28
N ILE A 15 10.62 -14.43 -7.25
CA ILE A 15 9.47 -14.29 -6.35
C ILE A 15 8.42 -15.36 -6.65
N TRP A 16 8.07 -15.55 -7.92
CA TRP A 16 7.09 -16.57 -8.32
C TRP A 16 7.57 -17.99 -8.04
N LEU A 17 8.87 -18.25 -8.18
CA LEU A 17 9.46 -19.53 -7.81
C LEU A 17 9.34 -19.79 -6.30
N LEU A 18 9.57 -18.77 -5.46
CA LEU A 18 9.35 -18.86 -4.00
C LEU A 18 7.88 -19.13 -3.66
N VAL A 19 6.94 -18.50 -4.38
CA VAL A 19 5.50 -18.76 -4.19
C VAL A 19 5.17 -20.22 -4.54
N VAL A 20 5.66 -20.72 -5.67
CA VAL A 20 5.47 -22.12 -6.09
C VAL A 20 6.09 -23.09 -5.09
N ALA A 21 7.29 -22.80 -4.62
CA ALA A 21 7.95 -23.60 -3.57
C ALA A 21 7.16 -23.60 -2.27
N GLY A 22 6.62 -22.43 -1.85
CA GLY A 22 5.77 -22.31 -0.68
C GLY A 22 4.47 -23.11 -0.80
N ILE A 23 3.81 -23.07 -1.95
CA ILE A 23 2.62 -23.89 -2.25
C ILE A 23 2.99 -25.38 -2.21
N GLY A 24 4.09 -25.77 -2.85
CA GLY A 24 4.60 -27.15 -2.82
C GLY A 24 4.89 -27.65 -1.41
N LEU A 25 5.53 -26.82 -0.58
CA LEU A 25 5.73 -27.10 0.84
C LEU A 25 4.40 -27.25 1.58
N GLY A 26 3.42 -26.40 1.35
CA GLY A 26 2.07 -26.49 1.91
C GLY A 26 1.39 -27.84 1.60
N VAL A 27 1.49 -28.30 0.34
CA VAL A 27 0.99 -29.61 -0.09
C VAL A 27 1.71 -30.76 0.60
N LEU A 28 3.05 -30.67 0.75
CA LEU A 28 3.84 -31.66 1.47
C LEU A 28 3.44 -31.73 2.96
N ILE A 29 3.26 -30.59 3.60
CA ILE A 29 2.80 -30.49 5.00
C ILE A 29 1.41 -31.14 5.14
N ALA A 30 0.49 -30.85 4.24
CA ALA A 30 -0.87 -31.39 4.29
C ALA A 30 -0.92 -32.92 4.15
N LYS A 31 0.04 -33.51 3.40
CA LYS A 31 0.13 -34.97 3.21
C LYS A 31 0.90 -35.70 4.31
N ASN A 32 1.66 -35.00 5.15
CA ASN A 32 2.51 -35.60 6.19
C ASN A 32 1.94 -35.31 7.59
N PRO A 33 1.31 -36.30 8.28
CA PRO A 33 0.69 -36.10 9.59
C PRO A 33 1.60 -35.49 10.66
N PRO A 34 2.88 -35.89 10.80
CA PRO A 34 3.80 -35.27 11.75
C PRO A 34 4.04 -33.77 11.48
N LEU A 35 4.26 -33.40 10.21
CA LEU A 35 4.47 -32.01 9.81
C LEU A 35 3.17 -31.20 10.04
N LEU A 36 2.03 -31.75 9.67
CA LEU A 36 0.74 -31.11 9.89
C LEU A 36 0.48 -30.85 11.38
N ALA A 37 0.83 -31.80 12.26
CA ALA A 37 0.71 -31.61 13.70
C ALA A 37 1.62 -30.48 14.23
N ALA A 38 2.85 -30.35 13.71
CA ALA A 38 3.74 -29.24 14.05
C ALA A 38 3.17 -27.89 13.59
N TRP A 39 2.67 -27.80 12.35
CA TRP A 39 2.06 -26.59 11.81
C TRP A 39 0.75 -26.21 12.50
N ARG A 40 -0.04 -27.17 12.95
CA ARG A 40 -1.22 -26.90 13.80
C ARG A 40 -0.85 -26.23 15.12
N ARG A 41 0.29 -26.60 15.73
CA ARG A 41 0.80 -25.90 16.92
C ARG A 41 1.19 -24.45 16.62
N VAL A 42 1.80 -24.19 15.46
CA VAL A 42 2.08 -22.81 14.99
C VAL A 42 0.77 -22.05 14.81
N GLY A 43 -0.23 -22.67 14.17
CA GLY A 43 -1.56 -22.07 13.98
C GLY A 43 -2.32 -21.77 15.28
N ALA A 44 -2.04 -22.49 16.36
CA ALA A 44 -2.59 -22.23 17.69
C ALA A 44 -1.81 -21.15 18.46
N ASN A 45 -0.60 -20.76 17.98
CA ASN A 45 0.23 -19.77 18.65
C ASN A 45 -0.16 -18.34 18.20
N ARG A 46 -0.64 -17.51 19.13
CA ARG A 46 -1.07 -16.13 18.86
C ARG A 46 0.04 -15.28 18.26
N VAL A 47 1.26 -15.35 18.81
CA VAL A 47 2.40 -14.57 18.32
C VAL A 47 2.80 -15.01 16.92
N GLY A 48 2.86 -16.34 16.69
CA GLY A 48 3.15 -16.91 15.38
C GLY A 48 2.14 -16.45 14.32
N MET A 49 0.85 -16.47 14.64
CA MET A 49 -0.20 -16.05 13.71
C MET A 49 -0.25 -14.54 13.48
N ALA A 50 0.01 -13.72 14.50
CA ALA A 50 0.16 -12.29 14.34
C ALA A 50 1.33 -11.95 13.38
N SER A 51 2.51 -12.56 13.62
CA SER A 51 3.68 -12.38 12.74
C SER A 51 3.43 -12.86 11.31
N ALA A 52 2.74 -14.00 11.15
CA ALA A 52 2.36 -14.51 9.82
C ALA A 52 1.40 -13.55 9.10
N THR A 53 0.48 -12.91 9.81
CA THR A 53 -0.45 -11.92 9.23
C THR A 53 0.30 -10.69 8.74
N VAL A 54 1.26 -10.17 9.51
CA VAL A 54 2.13 -9.06 9.09
C VAL A 54 2.97 -9.47 7.86
N LEU A 55 3.62 -10.64 7.92
CA LEU A 55 4.42 -11.14 6.80
C LEU A 55 3.59 -11.29 5.52
N LEU A 56 2.36 -11.79 5.64
CA LEU A 56 1.45 -11.93 4.50
C LEU A 56 1.15 -10.57 3.85
N ALA A 57 0.97 -9.50 4.63
CA ALA A 57 0.78 -8.15 4.10
C ALA A 57 1.98 -7.69 3.26
N PHE A 58 3.21 -7.90 3.75
CA PHE A 58 4.43 -7.61 2.98
C PHE A 58 4.54 -8.45 1.71
N ILE A 59 4.25 -9.76 1.79
CA ILE A 59 4.25 -10.65 0.63
C ILE A 59 3.24 -10.16 -0.42
N LEU A 60 2.03 -9.76 -0.03
CA LEU A 60 1.03 -9.23 -0.95
C LEU A 60 1.51 -7.97 -1.68
N ILE A 61 2.13 -7.03 -0.97
CA ILE A 61 2.73 -5.84 -1.58
C ILE A 61 3.82 -6.24 -2.59
N GLY A 62 4.71 -7.15 -2.22
CA GLY A 62 5.78 -7.64 -3.10
C GLY A 62 5.25 -8.36 -4.34
N LEU A 63 4.17 -9.15 -4.20
CA LEU A 63 3.51 -9.82 -5.32
C LEU A 63 2.84 -8.83 -6.28
N LEU A 64 2.17 -7.80 -5.76
CA LEU A 64 1.59 -6.73 -6.57
C LEU A 64 2.68 -5.97 -7.35
N ASP A 65 3.84 -5.77 -6.75
CA ASP A 65 4.98 -5.14 -7.42
C ASP A 65 5.75 -6.08 -8.37
N SER A 66 5.53 -7.40 -8.30
CA SER A 66 6.12 -8.39 -9.22
C SER A 66 5.31 -8.61 -10.50
N LEU A 67 4.12 -8.04 -10.61
CA LEU A 67 3.29 -8.13 -11.80
C LEU A 67 3.55 -6.92 -12.68
N HIS A 68 4.45 -7.06 -13.66
CA HIS A 68 4.86 -5.97 -14.55
C HIS A 68 4.15 -6.01 -15.89
N TYR A 69 3.86 -4.82 -16.42
CA TYR A 69 3.25 -4.64 -17.72
C TYR A 69 3.67 -3.32 -18.38
N ARG A 70 3.49 -3.23 -19.69
CA ARG A 70 3.63 -2.01 -20.48
C ARG A 70 2.30 -1.62 -21.09
N LEU A 71 2.00 -0.33 -21.10
CA LEU A 71 0.81 0.18 -21.74
C LEU A 71 1.05 0.32 -23.25
N GLN A 72 0.05 -0.04 -24.02
CA GLN A 72 0.03 0.21 -25.45
C GLN A 72 -0.16 1.71 -25.69
N LEU A 73 0.66 2.28 -26.56
CA LEU A 73 0.53 3.68 -26.98
C LEU A 73 -0.61 3.81 -28.00
N ASP A 74 -1.21 5.01 -28.04
CA ASP A 74 -2.29 5.32 -28.97
C ASP A 74 -1.82 5.09 -30.42
N ARG A 75 -2.64 4.35 -31.18
CA ARG A 75 -2.33 3.91 -32.53
C ARG A 75 -3.00 4.82 -33.56
N LYS A 76 -2.22 5.38 -34.49
CA LYS A 76 -2.77 5.95 -35.74
C LYS A 76 -3.05 4.82 -36.74
N PRO A 77 -4.09 4.96 -37.57
CA PRO A 77 -4.39 3.96 -38.62
C PRO A 77 -3.16 3.69 -39.48
N GLY A 78 -2.77 2.41 -39.64
CA GLY A 78 -1.61 2.00 -40.42
C GLY A 78 -0.27 1.88 -39.72
N GLN A 79 -0.15 2.25 -38.44
CA GLN A 79 1.08 2.07 -37.66
C GLN A 79 1.14 0.71 -36.96
N LYS A 80 2.36 0.17 -36.77
CA LYS A 80 2.60 -1.03 -35.93
C LYS A 80 2.25 -0.72 -34.47
N VAL A 81 1.80 -1.74 -33.74
CA VAL A 81 1.57 -1.65 -32.31
C VAL A 81 2.88 -1.26 -31.62
N SER A 82 2.86 -0.20 -30.83
CA SER A 82 3.99 0.24 -30.02
C SER A 82 3.58 0.31 -28.55
N TYR A 83 4.51 -0.04 -27.67
CA TYR A 83 4.31 -0.04 -26.23
C TYR A 83 5.15 1.05 -25.58
N ALA A 84 4.70 1.56 -24.42
CA ALA A 84 5.46 2.50 -23.64
C ALA A 84 6.82 1.91 -23.24
N ILE A 85 7.86 2.74 -23.21
CA ILE A 85 9.20 2.32 -22.73
C ILE A 85 9.16 1.99 -21.26
N GLU A 86 8.30 2.68 -20.53
CA GLU A 86 8.16 2.53 -19.08
C GLU A 86 7.46 1.21 -18.73
N VAL A 87 8.08 0.45 -17.83
CA VAL A 87 7.53 -0.79 -17.27
C VAL A 87 6.85 -0.44 -15.96
N LEU A 88 5.56 -0.69 -15.86
CA LEU A 88 4.73 -0.45 -14.68
C LEU A 88 4.42 -1.75 -13.97
N SER A 89 4.30 -1.72 -12.66
CA SER A 89 3.75 -2.83 -11.89
C SER A 89 2.27 -2.61 -11.56
N VAL A 90 1.58 -3.65 -11.14
CA VAL A 90 0.21 -3.52 -10.60
C VAL A 90 0.21 -2.62 -9.38
N LEU A 91 1.25 -2.67 -8.55
CA LEU A 91 1.43 -1.74 -7.42
C LEU A 91 1.50 -0.29 -7.90
N ASP A 92 2.20 -0.01 -9.02
CA ASP A 92 2.29 1.34 -9.61
C ASP A 92 0.92 1.85 -10.08
N ALA A 93 0.09 0.97 -10.61
CA ALA A 93 -1.28 1.33 -11.00
C ALA A 93 -2.15 1.67 -9.79
N LEU A 94 -2.06 0.90 -8.71
CA LEU A 94 -2.77 1.16 -7.46
C LEU A 94 -2.26 2.42 -6.76
N ALA A 95 -0.95 2.66 -6.79
CA ALA A 95 -0.29 3.82 -6.21
C ALA A 95 -0.13 5.00 -7.20
N MET A 96 -0.89 5.03 -8.31
CA MET A 96 -0.78 6.06 -9.35
C MET A 96 -0.83 7.50 -8.80
N PRO A 97 -1.70 7.85 -7.84
CA PRO A 97 -1.70 9.21 -7.27
C PRO A 97 -0.39 9.56 -6.58
N LEU A 98 0.24 8.61 -5.87
CA LEU A 98 1.53 8.82 -5.21
C LEU A 98 2.68 8.94 -6.21
N ARG A 99 2.64 8.15 -7.28
CA ARG A 99 3.66 8.13 -8.32
C ARG A 99 3.65 9.39 -9.18
N THR A 100 2.49 9.94 -9.53
CA THR A 100 2.34 11.04 -10.49
C THR A 100 2.36 12.42 -9.87
N ARG A 101 2.17 12.52 -8.55
CA ARG A 101 2.15 13.79 -7.83
C ARG A 101 3.53 14.18 -7.35
N ASN A 102 4.36 14.62 -8.28
CA ASN A 102 5.70 15.10 -7.98
C ASN A 102 5.68 16.59 -7.66
N GLU A 103 6.38 16.96 -6.60
CA GLU A 103 6.69 18.34 -6.24
C GLU A 103 8.03 18.77 -6.85
N LYS A 104 8.46 19.98 -6.58
CA LYS A 104 9.72 20.49 -7.13
C LYS A 104 10.95 19.95 -6.41
N THR A 105 10.83 19.75 -5.09
CA THR A 105 11.89 19.31 -4.20
C THR A 105 11.30 18.83 -2.87
N TYR A 106 12.12 18.72 -1.83
CA TYR A 106 11.72 18.30 -0.49
C TYR A 106 10.50 19.04 0.05
N SER A 107 9.63 18.30 0.70
CA SER A 107 8.61 18.83 1.60
C SER A 107 8.60 18.05 2.91
N ALA A 108 8.20 18.70 4.00
CA ALA A 108 7.98 18.02 5.26
C ALA A 108 6.70 17.14 5.19
N PRO A 109 6.53 16.15 6.10
CA PRO A 109 5.28 15.43 6.27
C PRO A 109 4.10 16.39 6.47
N PHE A 110 3.01 16.16 5.75
CA PHE A 110 1.80 16.99 5.75
C PHE A 110 2.02 18.48 5.43
N ALA A 111 3.17 18.84 4.88
CA ALA A 111 3.44 20.22 4.51
C ALA A 111 2.48 20.71 3.42
N THR A 112 2.20 22.00 3.45
CA THR A 112 1.45 22.71 2.41
C THR A 112 2.36 23.63 1.59
N ARG A 113 3.61 23.81 2.04
CA ARG A 113 4.66 24.62 1.41
C ARG A 113 5.95 23.85 1.24
N LEU A 114 6.78 24.22 0.26
CA LEU A 114 8.12 23.67 0.07
C LEU A 114 9.03 24.03 1.26
N TYR A 115 10.03 23.17 1.51
CA TYR A 115 11.00 23.39 2.57
C TYR A 115 12.01 24.50 2.24
N ALA A 116 12.26 24.79 0.95
CA ALA A 116 13.21 25.79 0.50
C ALA A 116 12.50 27.10 0.12
N LYS A 117 13.10 28.24 0.50
CA LYS A 117 12.65 29.57 0.03
C LYS A 117 13.04 29.77 -1.42
N GLU A 118 12.10 30.26 -2.21
CA GLU A 118 12.30 30.63 -3.61
C GLU A 118 11.86 32.08 -3.84
N THR A 119 12.35 32.64 -4.93
CA THR A 119 11.88 33.95 -5.41
C THR A 119 10.58 33.75 -6.16
N ILE A 120 9.50 34.33 -5.65
CA ILE A 120 8.15 34.23 -6.20
C ILE A 120 7.77 35.60 -6.74
N ASP A 121 7.29 35.66 -7.98
CA ASP A 121 6.76 36.89 -8.58
C ASP A 121 5.29 37.03 -8.16
N LEU A 122 5.02 38.03 -7.33
CA LEU A 122 3.64 38.35 -6.91
C LEU A 122 3.09 39.47 -7.84
N PRO A 123 1.94 39.24 -8.51
CA PRO A 123 1.32 40.26 -9.36
C PRO A 123 1.06 41.53 -8.56
N GLY A 124 1.72 42.64 -8.96
CA GLY A 124 1.55 43.97 -8.34
C GLY A 124 2.46 44.27 -7.13
N LEU A 125 3.20 43.30 -6.57
CA LEU A 125 4.05 43.46 -5.38
C LEU A 125 5.54 43.21 -5.70
N GLY A 126 5.88 42.78 -6.94
CA GLY A 126 7.24 42.45 -7.33
C GLY A 126 7.71 41.08 -6.85
N THR A 127 9.03 40.87 -6.83
CA THR A 127 9.64 39.60 -6.42
C THR A 127 9.80 39.51 -4.90
N VAL A 128 9.22 38.48 -4.28
CA VAL A 128 9.35 38.19 -2.83
C VAL A 128 10.01 36.84 -2.64
N ARG A 129 10.91 36.74 -1.68
CA ARG A 129 11.54 35.45 -1.31
C ARG A 129 10.75 34.79 -0.20
N ASP A 130 9.93 33.80 -0.56
CA ASP A 130 9.06 33.05 0.38
C ASP A 130 9.08 31.54 0.09
N TYR A 131 8.41 30.75 0.91
CA TYR A 131 8.22 29.32 0.72
C TYR A 131 7.06 29.07 -0.26
N PRO A 132 7.32 28.55 -1.46
CA PRO A 132 6.26 28.29 -2.44
C PRO A 132 5.24 27.27 -1.92
N ARG A 133 4.00 27.44 -2.34
CA ARG A 133 2.95 26.45 -2.06
C ARG A 133 3.24 25.16 -2.83
N LEU A 134 2.98 23.99 -2.20
CA LEU A 134 3.05 22.70 -2.85
C LEU A 134 1.99 22.61 -3.97
N LYS A 135 2.36 21.95 -5.06
CA LYS A 135 1.49 21.76 -6.22
C LYS A 135 0.33 20.81 -5.91
N HIS A 136 0.60 19.78 -5.13
CA HIS A 136 -0.35 18.71 -4.82
C HIS A 136 -0.75 18.67 -3.35
N GLY A 137 0.20 18.88 -2.42
CA GLY A 137 -0.04 18.83 -0.98
C GLY A 137 -1.07 19.85 -0.49
N GLY A 138 -2.21 19.41 0.02
CA GLY A 138 -3.29 20.26 0.52
C GLY A 138 -3.95 21.14 -0.55
N LYS A 139 -3.90 20.75 -1.82
CA LYS A 139 -4.40 21.56 -2.96
C LYS A 139 -5.87 21.95 -2.84
N HIS A 140 -6.66 21.12 -2.19
CA HIS A 140 -8.13 21.29 -2.05
C HIS A 140 -8.53 22.34 -1.01
N LEU A 141 -7.56 22.77 -0.15
CA LEU A 141 -7.82 23.75 0.92
C LEU A 141 -7.64 25.18 0.40
N GLU A 142 -8.51 26.10 0.81
CA GLU A 142 -8.39 27.53 0.53
C GLU A 142 -7.33 28.16 1.44
N ASP A 143 -7.48 28.02 2.76
CA ASP A 143 -6.47 28.39 3.76
C ASP A 143 -5.76 27.14 4.29
N ARG A 144 -4.68 26.78 3.57
CA ARG A 144 -3.93 25.55 3.83
C ARG A 144 -3.24 25.52 5.19
N GLU A 145 -2.94 26.66 5.76
CA GLU A 145 -2.16 26.74 7.01
C GLU A 145 -3.04 26.55 8.24
N SER A 146 -4.27 27.02 8.21
CA SER A 146 -5.21 26.89 9.34
C SER A 146 -6.08 25.62 9.26
N GLU A 147 -6.38 25.15 8.08
CA GLU A 147 -7.40 24.10 7.85
C GLU A 147 -6.82 22.69 7.75
N TRP A 148 -5.53 22.53 7.37
CA TRP A 148 -4.95 21.23 7.05
C TRP A 148 -5.05 20.21 8.20
N ALA A 149 -4.86 20.64 9.44
CA ALA A 149 -4.87 19.74 10.60
C ALA A 149 -6.28 19.19 10.88
N ALA A 150 -7.29 20.06 10.79
CA ALA A 150 -8.69 19.66 10.97
C ALA A 150 -9.16 18.76 9.82
N ASP A 151 -8.81 19.11 8.57
CA ASP A 151 -9.16 18.32 7.38
C ASP A 151 -8.46 16.95 7.40
N ALA A 152 -7.15 16.90 7.65
CA ALA A 152 -6.40 15.64 7.76
C ALA A 152 -6.94 14.76 8.89
N GLY A 153 -7.26 15.35 10.05
CA GLY A 153 -7.86 14.62 11.17
C GLY A 153 -9.23 14.03 10.84
N PHE A 154 -10.11 14.81 10.21
CA PHE A 154 -11.44 14.36 9.81
C PHE A 154 -11.37 13.29 8.69
N THR A 155 -10.47 13.45 7.75
CA THR A 155 -10.24 12.49 6.67
C THR A 155 -9.66 11.17 7.22
N ALA A 156 -8.71 11.25 8.16
CA ALA A 156 -8.18 10.07 8.86
C ALA A 156 -9.29 9.34 9.64
N PHE A 157 -10.14 10.07 10.35
CA PHE A 157 -11.25 9.49 11.09
C PHE A 157 -12.23 8.74 10.19
N LYS A 158 -12.65 9.35 9.05
CA LYS A 158 -13.50 8.67 8.05
C LYS A 158 -12.84 7.39 7.51
N ALA A 159 -11.55 7.46 7.19
CA ALA A 159 -10.78 6.33 6.69
C ALA A 159 -10.66 5.20 7.73
N MET A 160 -10.44 5.54 9.01
CA MET A 160 -10.45 4.56 10.11
C MET A 160 -11.83 3.92 10.31
N ALA A 161 -12.90 4.70 10.22
CA ALA A 161 -14.27 4.17 10.28
C ALA A 161 -14.53 3.18 9.13
N LEU A 162 -14.11 3.52 7.90
CA LEU A 162 -14.20 2.62 6.74
C LEU A 162 -13.37 1.35 6.94
N ALA A 163 -12.13 1.48 7.45
CA ALA A 163 -11.27 0.35 7.78
C ALA A 163 -11.93 -0.60 8.79
N PHE A 164 -12.56 -0.04 9.82
CA PHE A 164 -13.27 -0.81 10.84
C PHE A 164 -14.48 -1.54 10.26
N VAL A 165 -15.28 -0.88 9.43
CA VAL A 165 -16.43 -1.51 8.74
C VAL A 165 -15.95 -2.63 7.81
N GLY A 166 -14.89 -2.41 7.04
CA GLY A 166 -14.28 -3.45 6.21
C GLY A 166 -13.79 -4.64 7.03
N TRP A 167 -13.15 -4.38 8.17
CA TRP A 167 -12.72 -5.41 9.11
C TRP A 167 -13.90 -6.20 9.68
N LEU A 168 -15.03 -5.56 10.05
CA LEU A 168 -16.25 -6.25 10.47
C LEU A 168 -16.79 -7.21 9.40
N GLY A 169 -16.71 -6.80 8.13
CA GLY A 169 -17.04 -7.68 7.00
C GLY A 169 -16.15 -8.92 6.95
N ILE A 170 -14.83 -8.75 7.08
CA ILE A 170 -13.86 -9.87 7.12
C ILE A 170 -14.13 -10.77 8.32
N TYR A 171 -14.36 -10.19 9.50
CA TYR A 171 -14.73 -10.94 10.70
C TYR A 171 -15.99 -11.79 10.46
N GLY A 172 -17.03 -11.20 9.87
CA GLY A 172 -18.26 -11.93 9.51
C GLY A 172 -18.01 -13.10 8.56
N VAL A 173 -17.14 -12.92 7.56
CA VAL A 173 -16.74 -14.00 6.64
C VAL A 173 -16.00 -15.11 7.39
N VAL A 174 -15.06 -14.76 8.27
CA VAL A 174 -14.31 -15.75 9.08
C VAL A 174 -15.26 -16.57 9.97
N VAL A 175 -16.23 -15.93 10.62
CA VAL A 175 -17.26 -16.61 11.42
C VAL A 175 -18.09 -17.54 10.55
N ALA A 176 -18.54 -17.09 9.39
CA ALA A 176 -19.37 -17.88 8.49
C ALA A 176 -18.64 -19.12 7.93
N VAL A 177 -17.37 -18.94 7.51
CA VAL A 177 -16.55 -20.02 6.95
C VAL A 177 -16.19 -21.06 8.00
N ASN A 178 -15.81 -20.65 9.20
CA ASN A 178 -15.43 -21.57 10.27
C ASN A 178 -16.64 -22.20 10.96
N ARG A 179 -17.86 -21.75 10.69
CA ARG A 179 -19.11 -22.21 11.35
C ARG A 179 -19.05 -22.16 12.87
N GLU A 180 -18.14 -21.39 13.43
CA GLU A 180 -17.96 -21.20 14.87
C GLU A 180 -18.78 -19.99 15.34
N LYS A 181 -19.15 -20.00 16.64
CA LYS A 181 -19.75 -18.80 17.23
C LYS A 181 -18.71 -17.68 17.27
N GLY A 182 -19.08 -16.47 16.84
CA GLY A 182 -18.18 -15.32 16.81
C GLY A 182 -17.48 -15.05 18.15
N GLN A 183 -18.20 -15.25 19.26
CA GLN A 183 -17.62 -15.14 20.61
C GLN A 183 -16.42 -16.07 20.82
N LYS A 184 -16.48 -17.34 20.39
CA LYS A 184 -15.36 -18.28 20.52
C LYS A 184 -14.14 -17.84 19.73
N ILE A 185 -14.36 -17.29 18.52
CA ILE A 185 -13.28 -16.75 17.69
C ILE A 185 -12.65 -15.55 18.36
N TRP A 186 -13.46 -14.63 18.90
CA TRP A 186 -12.98 -13.42 19.54
C TRP A 186 -12.20 -13.69 20.83
N PHE A 187 -12.66 -14.63 21.66
CA PHE A 187 -11.97 -14.99 22.90
C PHE A 187 -10.82 -16.00 22.72
N GLY A 188 -10.55 -16.44 21.49
CA GLY A 188 -9.46 -17.37 21.19
C GLY A 188 -9.71 -18.79 21.70
N GLU A 189 -10.98 -19.20 21.76
CA GLU A 189 -11.41 -20.55 22.15
C GLU A 189 -11.44 -21.54 20.97
N THR A 190 -10.75 -21.18 19.87
CA THR A 190 -10.65 -21.99 18.66
C THR A 190 -9.30 -22.70 18.59
N THR A 191 -9.22 -23.79 17.82
CA THR A 191 -7.96 -24.53 17.59
C THR A 191 -6.92 -23.72 16.80
N PHE A 192 -7.37 -22.66 16.12
CA PHE A 192 -6.54 -21.75 15.36
C PHE A 192 -6.67 -20.34 15.94
N ALA A 193 -5.57 -19.63 16.13
CA ALA A 193 -5.54 -18.32 16.80
C ALA A 193 -6.12 -17.19 15.91
N TRP A 194 -7.42 -17.32 15.56
CA TRP A 194 -8.13 -16.32 14.74
C TRP A 194 -8.23 -14.95 15.41
N ASP A 195 -8.30 -14.92 16.74
CA ASP A 195 -8.28 -13.69 17.54
C ASP A 195 -7.04 -12.86 17.25
N ALA A 196 -5.84 -13.48 17.21
CA ALA A 196 -4.60 -12.82 16.91
C ALA A 196 -4.54 -12.34 15.45
N VAL A 197 -4.97 -13.16 14.49
CA VAL A 197 -5.04 -12.79 13.07
C VAL A 197 -5.94 -11.58 12.86
N LEU A 198 -7.17 -11.64 13.41
CA LEU A 198 -8.16 -10.57 13.23
C LEU A 198 -7.74 -9.27 13.92
N LEU A 199 -7.17 -9.36 15.13
CA LEU A 199 -6.65 -8.17 15.82
C LEU A 199 -5.49 -7.54 15.05
N THR A 200 -4.53 -8.34 14.59
CA THR A 200 -3.40 -7.84 13.81
C THR A 200 -3.86 -7.23 12.49
N LEU A 201 -4.81 -7.88 11.81
CA LEU A 201 -5.40 -7.34 10.57
C LEU A 201 -6.12 -6.02 10.83
N LEU A 202 -6.87 -5.90 11.94
CA LEU A 202 -7.50 -4.64 12.34
C LEU A 202 -6.46 -3.52 12.47
N LEU A 203 -5.36 -3.78 13.20
CA LEU A 203 -4.29 -2.81 13.38
C LEU A 203 -3.66 -2.40 12.05
N ILE A 204 -3.39 -3.36 11.16
CA ILE A 204 -2.87 -3.10 9.82
C ILE A 204 -3.84 -2.21 9.03
N LEU A 205 -5.13 -2.53 9.01
CA LEU A 205 -6.13 -1.75 8.28
C LEU A 205 -6.31 -0.34 8.86
N LEU A 206 -6.31 -0.19 10.20
CA LEU A 206 -6.42 1.11 10.87
C LEU A 206 -5.21 2.02 10.61
N ILE A 207 -4.06 1.46 10.21
CA ILE A 207 -2.88 2.22 9.82
C ILE A 207 -2.88 2.47 8.30
N LEU A 208 -3.00 1.42 7.50
CA LEU A 208 -2.81 1.51 6.04
C LEU A 208 -3.95 2.25 5.35
N VAL A 209 -5.21 2.05 5.73
CA VAL A 209 -6.34 2.68 5.03
C VAL A 209 -6.32 4.20 5.20
N PRO A 210 -6.15 4.79 6.42
CA PRO A 210 -5.96 6.23 6.55
C PRO A 210 -4.73 6.75 5.83
N LEU A 211 -3.61 6.01 5.90
CA LEU A 211 -2.36 6.38 5.24
C LEU A 211 -2.56 6.54 3.72
N PHE A 212 -3.19 5.56 3.06
CA PHE A 212 -3.50 5.62 1.63
C PHE A 212 -4.55 6.67 1.30
N TRP A 213 -5.56 6.84 2.14
CA TRP A 213 -6.59 7.84 1.89
C TRP A 213 -6.04 9.27 1.97
N LEU A 214 -5.27 9.56 3.01
CA LEU A 214 -4.60 10.84 3.20
C LEU A 214 -3.56 11.12 2.10
N SER A 215 -2.86 10.11 1.62
CA SER A 215 -1.89 10.26 0.53
C SER A 215 -2.52 10.70 -0.79
N GLY A 216 -3.85 10.57 -0.91
CA GLY A 216 -4.61 11.15 -2.01
C GLY A 216 -4.68 12.68 -1.98
N GLN A 217 -4.41 13.31 -0.84
CA GLN A 217 -4.57 14.76 -0.62
C GLN A 217 -3.30 15.43 -0.10
N TYR A 218 -2.44 14.69 0.60
CA TYR A 218 -1.23 15.16 1.26
C TYR A 218 -0.05 14.24 0.97
N HIS A 219 1.16 14.77 1.02
CA HIS A 219 2.38 13.98 1.11
C HIS A 219 2.59 13.57 2.58
N VAL A 220 2.05 12.40 2.97
CA VAL A 220 2.00 11.97 4.38
C VAL A 220 3.38 11.87 5.02
N PHE A 221 4.38 11.38 4.28
CA PHE A 221 5.79 11.34 4.71
C PHE A 221 6.66 12.40 4.03
N GLY A 222 6.01 13.39 3.38
CA GLY A 222 6.71 14.39 2.61
C GLY A 222 7.23 13.87 1.28
N THR A 223 8.12 14.67 0.66
CA THR A 223 8.74 14.36 -0.62
C THR A 223 10.26 14.36 -0.54
N ASP A 224 10.91 13.64 -1.42
CA ASP A 224 12.36 13.54 -1.50
C ASP A 224 12.99 14.71 -2.31
N LYS A 225 14.31 14.62 -2.58
CA LYS A 225 15.09 15.64 -3.32
C LYS A 225 14.54 15.92 -4.72
N VAL A 226 13.97 14.92 -5.39
CA VAL A 226 13.39 15.06 -6.73
C VAL A 226 11.88 15.29 -6.70
N GLY A 227 11.33 15.51 -5.51
CA GLY A 227 9.91 15.80 -5.30
C GLY A 227 8.99 14.58 -5.35
N GLN A 228 9.54 13.36 -5.35
CA GLN A 228 8.73 12.13 -5.30
C GLN A 228 8.20 11.88 -3.89
N ASP A 229 7.01 11.30 -3.81
CA ASP A 229 6.38 10.94 -2.55
C ASP A 229 7.16 9.82 -1.84
N VAL A 230 7.54 10.06 -0.58
CA VAL A 230 8.32 9.11 0.22
C VAL A 230 7.52 7.84 0.51
N LEU A 231 6.19 7.92 0.68
CA LEU A 231 5.36 6.73 0.88
C LEU A 231 5.42 5.79 -0.34
N TYR A 232 5.42 6.33 -1.56
CA TYR A 232 5.58 5.54 -2.77
C TYR A 232 6.91 4.79 -2.78
N GLN A 233 8.01 5.47 -2.41
CA GLN A 233 9.34 4.85 -2.35
C GLN A 233 9.41 3.73 -1.29
N ILE A 234 8.77 3.93 -0.12
CA ILE A 234 8.66 2.90 0.92
C ILE A 234 7.94 1.67 0.37
N LEU A 235 6.82 1.84 -0.33
CA LEU A 235 6.08 0.71 -0.92
C LEU A 235 6.92 -0.06 -1.95
N LYS A 236 7.64 0.65 -2.80
CA LYS A 236 8.53 0.03 -3.80
C LYS A 236 9.73 -0.69 -3.17
N SER A 237 10.22 -0.21 -2.02
CA SER A 237 11.34 -0.85 -1.31
C SER A 237 10.98 -2.19 -0.66
N VAL A 238 9.69 -2.45 -0.38
CA VAL A 238 9.21 -3.72 0.21
C VAL A 238 9.65 -4.92 -0.64
N ARG A 239 9.49 -4.84 -1.96
CA ARG A 239 9.91 -5.91 -2.87
C ARG A 239 11.40 -6.20 -2.76
N THR A 240 12.23 -5.16 -2.75
CA THR A 240 13.68 -5.30 -2.60
C THR A 240 14.04 -5.98 -1.27
N GLY A 241 13.39 -5.57 -0.16
CA GLY A 241 13.59 -6.19 1.15
C GLY A 241 13.14 -7.66 1.24
N LEU A 242 12.19 -8.09 0.39
CA LEU A 242 11.76 -9.51 0.34
C LEU A 242 12.71 -10.40 -0.50
N ILE A 243 13.50 -9.80 -1.40
CA ILE A 243 14.42 -10.54 -2.28
C ILE A 243 15.81 -10.71 -1.62
N ILE A 244 16.24 -9.79 -0.79
CA ILE A 244 17.52 -9.80 -0.07
C ILE A 244 17.42 -10.68 1.17
#